data_81e85199a94ad3e31524862d188fa59d
#
_entry.id   81e85199a94ad3e31524862d188fa59d
#
_cell.length_a   1.000
_cell.length_b   1.000
_cell.length_c   1.000
_cell.angle_alpha   90.00
_cell.angle_beta   90.00
_cell.angle_gamma   90.00
#
_symmetry.space_group_name_H-M   'P 1'
#
loop_
_entity.id
_entity.type
_entity.pdbx_description
1 polymer ?
#
loop_
_entity_poly.entity_id
_entity_poly.type
_entity_poly.pdbx_seq_one_letter_code
_entity_poly.pdbx_strand_id
1 'polypeptide(L)'
;MRFMKWLHPGLHIKRWLFLFGLGMMCSSFGIILTFNYQWLGSLEEWAFRLLYEVTGHYNYTILASMGILVILLGLVVMAWATRRLIRTMIGVVMPGESDNLSDLIFSNLQLSKGPKVVVIGGGTGLSVMLRGLKAKTYNLTAVVTVADDGGSTGRIRQDLDIIAPGDLRNCLVALADKEGLMEKLFAHRFGGSGNLTGHSFGNLFIAALIEVLGDVEEAMDATSKVLRVRGKVIPSSAEKLRLNAEMTDGRIVEGESQIPHAHGKIKRVFTTPEHPRAIQSAVDAIREADAIVLGPGSLYTSIMPNLCVPDIVQAVRTSKAPKIYICNVMTQPGETDDYTVSDHIRAINRQAGGKVIGQIGRAHV
;
A
#
# COMPACT_ATOMS: atom_id res chain seq x y z
N MET A 1 4.19 13.36 -27.16
CA MET A 1 3.16 12.88 -26.22
C MET A 1 3.56 12.88 -24.72
N ARG A 2 4.85 12.74 -24.33
CA ARG A 2 5.30 12.77 -22.91
C ARG A 2 5.10 14.11 -22.18
N PHE A 3 5.14 15.26 -22.89
CA PHE A 3 5.02 16.59 -22.28
C PHE A 3 3.59 16.89 -21.78
N MET A 4 2.55 16.36 -22.42
CA MET A 4 1.16 16.59 -22.02
C MET A 4 0.77 15.93 -20.68
N LYS A 5 1.49 14.90 -20.24
CA LYS A 5 1.24 14.25 -18.94
C LYS A 5 1.52 15.18 -17.73
N TRP A 6 2.45 16.14 -17.87
CA TRP A 6 2.75 17.14 -16.84
C TRP A 6 1.64 18.18 -16.66
N LEU A 7 0.76 18.31 -17.66
CA LEU A 7 -0.36 19.25 -17.69
C LEU A 7 -1.68 18.63 -17.19
N HIS A 8 -1.65 17.37 -16.70
CA HIS A 8 -2.86 16.69 -16.22
C HIS A 8 -3.44 17.37 -14.96
N PRO A 9 -4.79 17.48 -14.79
CA PRO A 9 -5.43 18.27 -13.72
C PRO A 9 -5.09 17.80 -12.29
N GLY A 10 -4.53 16.59 -12.10
CA GLY A 10 -4.23 16.03 -10.78
C GLY A 10 -2.88 16.42 -10.16
N LEU A 11 -1.94 16.98 -10.93
CA LEU A 11 -0.56 17.21 -10.47
C LEU A 11 -0.34 18.55 -9.75
N HIS A 12 -1.34 19.46 -9.75
CA HIS A 12 -1.25 20.83 -9.21
C HIS A 12 -0.04 21.67 -9.68
N ILE A 13 0.77 21.16 -10.62
CA ILE A 13 1.98 21.79 -11.16
C ILE A 13 1.63 23.09 -11.89
N LYS A 14 0.46 23.17 -12.52
CA LYS A 14 -0.02 24.38 -13.21
C LYS A 14 -0.07 25.60 -12.31
N ARG A 15 -0.47 25.45 -11.03
CA ARG A 15 -0.56 26.56 -10.07
C ARG A 15 0.83 27.11 -9.75
N TRP A 16 1.81 26.25 -9.58
CA TRP A 16 3.18 26.63 -9.27
C TRP A 16 3.89 27.22 -10.49
N LEU A 17 3.64 26.67 -11.70
CA LEU A 17 4.12 27.25 -12.95
C LEU A 17 3.53 28.64 -13.21
N PHE A 18 2.25 28.85 -12.94
CA PHE A 18 1.59 30.15 -13.03
C PHE A 18 2.19 31.14 -12.02
N LEU A 19 2.33 30.76 -10.74
CA LEU A 19 2.96 31.57 -9.70
C LEU A 19 4.41 31.92 -10.03
N PHE A 20 5.16 30.99 -10.58
CA PHE A 20 6.54 31.22 -11.04
C PHE A 20 6.57 32.23 -12.19
N GLY A 21 5.69 32.11 -13.17
CA GLY A 21 5.54 33.06 -14.26
C GLY A 21 5.14 34.46 -13.77
N LEU A 22 4.20 34.54 -12.81
CA LEU A 22 3.80 35.79 -12.19
C LEU A 22 4.96 36.43 -11.42
N GLY A 23 5.72 35.65 -10.65
CA GLY A 23 6.91 36.12 -9.94
C GLY A 23 7.98 36.68 -10.88
N MET A 24 8.20 36.03 -12.02
CA MET A 24 9.11 36.57 -13.06
C MET A 24 8.60 37.87 -13.67
N MET A 25 7.30 37.96 -13.98
CA MET A 25 6.74 39.23 -14.47
C MET A 25 6.92 40.35 -13.45
N CYS A 26 6.62 40.11 -12.17
CA CYS A 26 6.83 41.07 -11.09
C CYS A 26 8.30 41.48 -10.94
N SER A 27 9.22 40.50 -11.01
CA SER A 27 10.65 40.77 -10.93
C SER A 27 11.15 41.60 -12.14
N SER A 28 10.71 41.24 -13.35
CA SER A 28 11.03 42.01 -14.56
C SER A 28 10.49 43.44 -14.49
N PHE A 29 9.26 43.60 -14.00
CA PHE A 29 8.67 44.94 -13.80
C PHE A 29 9.40 45.74 -12.72
N GLY A 30 9.81 45.10 -11.61
CA GLY A 30 10.63 45.70 -10.57
C GLY A 30 12.00 46.17 -11.08
N ILE A 31 12.65 45.39 -11.94
CA ILE A 31 13.91 45.74 -12.58
C ILE A 31 13.72 46.97 -13.48
N ILE A 32 12.67 46.97 -14.30
CA ILE A 32 12.32 48.12 -15.17
C ILE A 32 12.11 49.41 -14.33
N LEU A 33 11.39 49.33 -13.24
CA LEU A 33 11.15 50.47 -12.34
C LEU A 33 12.45 50.96 -11.66
N THR A 34 13.35 50.02 -11.27
CA THR A 34 14.57 50.35 -10.52
C THR A 34 15.64 51.01 -11.41
N PHE A 35 15.76 50.57 -12.65
CA PHE A 35 16.81 51.02 -13.56
C PHE A 35 16.42 52.19 -14.46
N ASN A 36 15.27 52.84 -14.20
CA ASN A 36 14.75 53.99 -14.93
C ASN A 36 14.67 53.79 -16.46
N TYR A 37 13.59 54.23 -17.11
CA TYR A 37 13.22 53.98 -18.49
C TYR A 37 14.29 54.37 -19.55
N GLN A 38 15.30 55.17 -19.18
CA GLN A 38 16.36 55.64 -20.04
C GLN A 38 17.24 54.52 -20.61
N TRP A 39 17.44 53.45 -19.84
CA TRP A 39 18.29 52.32 -20.31
C TRP A 39 17.58 51.46 -21.37
N LEU A 40 16.28 51.26 -21.22
CA LEU A 40 15.51 50.54 -22.25
C LEU A 40 15.36 51.37 -23.53
N GLY A 41 15.25 52.70 -23.46
CA GLY A 41 15.21 53.56 -24.59
C GLY A 41 16.50 53.50 -25.46
N SER A 42 17.67 53.48 -24.78
CA SER A 42 18.96 53.33 -25.51
C SER A 42 19.12 51.94 -26.18
N LEU A 43 18.58 50.89 -25.59
CA LEU A 43 18.61 49.54 -26.18
C LEU A 43 17.61 49.40 -27.34
N GLU A 44 16.48 50.06 -27.25
CA GLU A 44 15.49 50.17 -28.32
C GLU A 44 16.05 50.96 -29.49
N GLU A 45 16.68 52.17 -29.25
CA GLU A 45 17.35 52.94 -30.30
C GLU A 45 18.49 52.17 -30.97
N TRP A 46 19.26 51.42 -30.21
CA TRP A 46 20.32 50.56 -30.74
C TRP A 46 19.73 49.48 -31.67
N ALA A 47 18.67 48.79 -31.20
CA ALA A 47 18.00 47.75 -31.99
C ALA A 47 17.36 48.34 -33.26
N PHE A 48 16.77 49.54 -33.20
CA PHE A 48 16.24 50.25 -34.36
C PHE A 48 17.33 50.66 -35.35
N ARG A 49 18.50 51.17 -34.92
CA ARG A 49 19.65 51.47 -35.75
C ARG A 49 20.15 50.25 -36.48
N LEU A 50 20.32 49.14 -35.79
CA LEU A 50 20.78 47.86 -36.35
C LEU A 50 19.78 47.33 -37.40
N LEU A 51 18.49 47.48 -37.14
CA LEU A 51 17.44 47.09 -38.08
C LEU A 51 17.44 47.98 -39.32
N TYR A 52 17.65 49.29 -39.14
CA TYR A 52 17.76 50.24 -40.25
C TYR A 52 18.99 49.98 -41.14
N GLU A 53 20.16 49.68 -40.57
CA GLU A 53 21.35 49.31 -41.29
C GLU A 53 21.17 48.05 -42.16
N VAL A 54 20.35 47.08 -41.68
CA VAL A 54 20.13 45.82 -42.38
C VAL A 54 18.97 45.88 -43.38
N THR A 55 17.90 46.61 -43.07
CA THR A 55 16.66 46.61 -43.86
C THR A 55 16.36 47.86 -44.62
N GLY A 56 17.06 48.96 -44.33
CA GLY A 56 16.86 50.29 -44.93
C GLY A 56 15.53 50.99 -44.51
N HIS A 57 14.74 50.39 -43.64
CA HIS A 57 13.43 50.91 -43.21
C HIS A 57 13.18 50.78 -41.71
N TYR A 58 12.54 51.79 -41.12
CA TYR A 58 12.04 51.73 -39.76
C TYR A 58 10.69 50.98 -39.75
N ASN A 59 10.71 49.70 -39.33
CA ASN A 59 9.50 48.89 -39.28
C ASN A 59 9.27 48.33 -37.87
N TYR A 60 8.32 48.93 -37.14
CA TYR A 60 7.97 48.52 -35.80
C TYR A 60 7.47 47.07 -35.70
N THR A 61 6.84 46.58 -36.77
CA THR A 61 6.34 45.18 -36.80
C THR A 61 7.48 44.17 -36.79
N ILE A 62 8.60 44.45 -37.41
CA ILE A 62 9.79 43.60 -37.41
C ILE A 62 10.42 43.61 -36.01
N LEU A 63 10.55 44.77 -35.37
CA LEU A 63 11.09 44.87 -34.00
C LEU A 63 10.21 44.11 -32.98
N ALA A 64 8.90 44.28 -33.08
CA ALA A 64 7.95 43.54 -32.21
C ALA A 64 8.05 42.04 -32.44
N SER A 65 8.19 41.57 -33.67
CA SER A 65 8.35 40.13 -33.96
C SER A 65 9.67 39.57 -33.40
N MET A 66 10.76 40.34 -33.46
CA MET A 66 12.04 39.98 -32.82
C MET A 66 11.89 39.90 -31.28
N GLY A 67 11.20 40.85 -30.66
CA GLY A 67 10.91 40.86 -29.24
C GLY A 67 10.10 39.59 -28.78
N ILE A 68 9.07 39.25 -29.56
CA ILE A 68 8.30 38.01 -29.34
C ILE A 68 9.20 36.78 -29.45
N LEU A 69 10.09 36.74 -30.44
CA LEU A 69 11.00 35.62 -30.63
C LEU A 69 12.00 35.47 -29.47
N VAL A 70 12.52 36.57 -28.92
CA VAL A 70 13.38 36.57 -27.74
C VAL A 70 12.62 36.08 -26.49
N ILE A 71 11.37 36.51 -26.31
CA ILE A 71 10.51 36.04 -25.22
C ILE A 71 10.29 34.51 -25.33
N LEU A 72 9.94 34.03 -26.51
CA LEU A 72 9.75 32.60 -26.75
C LEU A 72 11.03 31.80 -26.49
N LEU A 73 12.19 32.30 -26.94
CA LEU A 73 13.49 31.68 -26.69
C LEU A 73 13.79 31.63 -25.18
N GLY A 74 13.55 32.73 -24.45
CA GLY A 74 13.69 32.79 -22.99
C GLY A 74 12.82 31.77 -22.27
N LEU A 75 11.56 31.65 -22.67
CA LEU A 75 10.64 30.65 -22.14
C LEU A 75 11.12 29.20 -22.38
N VAL A 76 11.65 28.94 -23.59
CA VAL A 76 12.21 27.61 -23.92
C VAL A 76 13.44 27.30 -23.08
N VAL A 77 14.39 28.24 -22.94
CA VAL A 77 15.59 28.09 -22.12
C VAL A 77 15.21 27.85 -20.66
N MET A 78 14.25 28.58 -20.14
CA MET A 78 13.78 28.45 -18.77
C MET A 78 13.10 27.09 -18.52
N ALA A 79 12.24 26.66 -19.43
CA ALA A 79 11.61 25.33 -19.36
C ALA A 79 12.66 24.21 -19.41
N TRP A 80 13.69 24.38 -20.25
CA TRP A 80 14.81 23.44 -20.35
C TRP A 80 15.66 23.41 -19.08
N ALA A 81 16.03 24.58 -18.53
CA ALA A 81 16.82 24.69 -17.32
C ALA A 81 16.07 24.10 -16.10
N THR A 82 14.78 24.42 -15.94
CA THR A 82 13.93 23.84 -14.88
C THR A 82 13.85 22.32 -15.00
N ARG A 83 13.66 21.81 -16.22
CA ARG A 83 13.63 20.37 -16.47
C ARG A 83 14.96 19.70 -16.14
N ARG A 84 16.09 20.33 -16.45
CA ARG A 84 17.41 19.82 -16.13
C ARG A 84 17.70 19.86 -14.64
N LEU A 85 17.31 20.93 -13.96
CA LEU A 85 17.43 21.05 -12.49
C LEU A 85 16.68 19.94 -11.79
N ILE A 86 15.41 19.75 -12.13
CA ILE A 86 14.56 18.67 -11.56
C ILE A 86 15.21 17.30 -11.81
N ARG A 87 15.69 17.04 -13.02
CA ARG A 87 16.34 15.76 -13.36
C ARG A 87 17.63 15.55 -12.56
N THR A 88 18.43 16.60 -12.36
CA THR A 88 19.66 16.52 -11.57
C THR A 88 19.37 16.24 -10.11
N MET A 89 18.41 16.96 -9.50
CA MET A 89 18.00 16.74 -8.11
C MET A 89 17.52 15.31 -7.88
N ILE A 90 16.75 14.77 -8.79
CA ILE A 90 16.21 13.42 -8.68
C ILE A 90 17.26 12.35 -8.93
N GLY A 91 18.18 12.58 -9.88
CA GLY A 91 19.31 11.66 -10.09
C GLY A 91 20.21 11.52 -8.85
N VAL A 92 20.26 12.53 -7.98
CA VAL A 92 20.97 12.47 -6.69
C VAL A 92 20.15 11.71 -5.64
N VAL A 93 18.83 11.89 -5.61
CA VAL A 93 17.94 11.28 -4.60
C VAL A 93 17.55 9.84 -4.96
N MET A 94 17.43 9.54 -6.27
CA MET A 94 17.03 8.21 -6.79
C MET A 94 17.93 7.81 -7.97
N PRO A 95 19.16 7.36 -7.73
CA PRO A 95 20.06 6.93 -8.78
C PRO A 95 19.48 5.70 -9.51
N GLY A 96 19.27 5.79 -10.81
CA GLY A 96 18.78 4.71 -11.68
C GLY A 96 17.34 4.83 -12.19
N GLU A 97 16.50 5.75 -11.67
CA GLU A 97 15.09 5.88 -12.07
C GLU A 97 14.75 7.17 -12.85
N SER A 98 15.76 7.93 -13.28
CA SER A 98 15.57 9.27 -13.86
C SER A 98 14.76 9.33 -15.17
N ASP A 99 14.72 8.25 -15.97
CA ASP A 99 14.12 8.28 -17.30
C ASP A 99 12.59 8.10 -17.33
N ASN A 100 12.00 7.50 -16.28
CA ASN A 100 10.57 7.22 -16.20
C ASN A 100 9.86 8.01 -15.08
N LEU A 101 10.47 9.09 -14.59
CA LEU A 101 10.00 9.81 -13.41
C LEU A 101 8.57 10.34 -13.53
N SER A 102 8.18 10.88 -14.70
CA SER A 102 6.82 11.37 -14.90
C SER A 102 5.78 10.26 -14.76
N ASP A 103 6.11 9.06 -15.24
CA ASP A 103 5.23 7.91 -15.18
C ASP A 103 5.17 7.36 -13.74
N LEU A 104 6.31 7.36 -13.02
CA LEU A 104 6.39 6.98 -11.60
C LEU A 104 5.60 7.95 -10.71
N ILE A 105 5.78 9.27 -10.87
CA ILE A 105 5.03 10.26 -10.09
C ILE A 105 3.55 10.16 -10.39
N PHE A 106 3.17 10.04 -11.65
CA PHE A 106 1.76 9.93 -12.04
C PHE A 106 1.12 8.65 -11.49
N SER A 107 1.80 7.51 -11.63
CA SER A 107 1.31 6.24 -11.09
C SER A 107 1.21 6.26 -9.57
N ASN A 108 2.21 6.79 -8.87
CA ASN A 108 2.19 6.92 -7.42
C ASN A 108 1.05 7.83 -6.93
N LEU A 109 0.81 8.96 -7.60
CA LEU A 109 -0.32 9.85 -7.30
C LEU A 109 -1.67 9.21 -7.58
N GLN A 110 -1.79 8.43 -8.64
CA GLN A 110 -3.01 7.72 -8.96
C GLN A 110 -3.29 6.62 -7.94
N LEU A 111 -2.28 5.84 -7.56
CA LEU A 111 -2.39 4.77 -6.59
C LEU A 111 -2.67 5.30 -5.16
N SER A 112 -2.10 6.44 -4.79
CA SER A 112 -2.36 7.09 -3.49
C SER A 112 -3.78 7.63 -3.35
N LYS A 113 -4.46 7.94 -4.46
CA LYS A 113 -5.87 8.35 -4.53
C LYS A 113 -6.82 7.19 -4.76
N GLY A 114 -6.31 5.97 -4.84
CA GLY A 114 -7.11 4.77 -5.00
C GLY A 114 -8.02 4.49 -3.81
N PRO A 115 -8.99 3.56 -3.94
CA PRO A 115 -9.92 3.23 -2.87
C PRO A 115 -9.18 2.66 -1.65
N LYS A 116 -9.73 2.91 -0.46
CA LYS A 116 -9.31 2.28 0.80
C LYS A 116 -9.86 0.86 0.84
N VAL A 117 -8.99 -0.12 0.67
CA VAL A 117 -9.39 -1.54 0.67
C VAL A 117 -8.82 -2.22 1.91
N VAL A 118 -9.70 -2.78 2.71
CA VAL A 118 -9.33 -3.61 3.85
C VAL A 118 -9.47 -5.08 3.48
N VAL A 119 -8.41 -5.85 3.70
CA VAL A 119 -8.38 -7.28 3.43
C VAL A 119 -8.19 -8.02 4.74
N ILE A 120 -9.09 -8.94 5.06
CA ILE A 120 -9.10 -9.68 6.32
C ILE A 120 -8.81 -11.15 6.05
N GLY A 121 -7.81 -11.71 6.72
CA GLY A 121 -7.45 -13.12 6.51
C GLY A 121 -6.12 -13.51 7.14
N GLY A 122 -5.42 -14.45 6.51
CA GLY A 122 -4.12 -14.98 6.89
C GLY A 122 -3.56 -15.89 5.81
N GLY A 123 -2.42 -16.50 6.07
CA GLY A 123 -1.81 -17.46 5.19
C GLY A 123 -1.21 -16.92 3.90
N THR A 124 -0.82 -17.85 3.03
CA THR A 124 -0.17 -17.54 1.75
C THR A 124 -1.14 -16.94 0.72
N GLY A 125 -2.41 -17.34 0.75
CA GLY A 125 -3.42 -16.84 -0.19
C GLY A 125 -3.62 -15.32 -0.07
N LEU A 126 -3.70 -14.81 1.15
CA LEU A 126 -3.80 -13.39 1.41
C LEU A 126 -2.60 -12.61 0.85
N SER A 127 -1.38 -13.10 1.07
CA SER A 127 -0.16 -12.45 0.59
C SER A 127 -0.09 -12.39 -0.95
N VAL A 128 -0.56 -13.41 -1.66
CA VAL A 128 -0.64 -13.40 -3.14
C VAL A 128 -1.61 -12.34 -3.63
N MET A 129 -2.79 -12.22 -3.00
CA MET A 129 -3.76 -11.19 -3.36
C MET A 129 -3.24 -9.78 -3.10
N LEU A 130 -2.59 -9.54 -1.96
CA LEU A 130 -1.99 -8.25 -1.61
C LEU A 130 -0.96 -7.80 -2.65
N ARG A 131 -0.14 -8.73 -3.19
CA ARG A 131 0.78 -8.44 -4.31
C ARG A 131 0.06 -7.92 -5.55
N GLY A 132 -1.11 -8.46 -5.86
CA GLY A 132 -1.94 -7.99 -6.98
C GLY A 132 -2.57 -6.63 -6.70
N LEU A 133 -3.15 -6.45 -5.51
CA LEU A 133 -3.87 -5.23 -5.13
C LEU A 133 -2.95 -4.02 -4.98
N LYS A 134 -1.71 -4.18 -4.51
CA LYS A 134 -0.76 -3.05 -4.38
C LYS A 134 -0.46 -2.35 -5.71
N ALA A 135 -0.72 -3.00 -6.85
CA ALA A 135 -0.63 -2.40 -8.17
C ALA A 135 -1.87 -1.56 -8.56
N LYS A 136 -2.93 -1.58 -7.74
CA LYS A 136 -4.21 -0.89 -8.00
C LYS A 136 -4.47 0.26 -7.03
N THR A 137 -4.05 0.14 -5.78
CA THR A 137 -4.16 1.19 -4.75
C THR A 137 -3.04 1.05 -3.71
N TYR A 138 -2.62 2.18 -3.13
CA TYR A 138 -1.72 2.19 -1.97
C TYR A 138 -2.49 2.24 -0.65
N ASN A 139 -3.79 2.51 -0.70
CA ASN A 139 -4.65 2.57 0.48
C ASN A 139 -5.15 1.16 0.86
N LEU A 140 -4.17 0.24 1.01
CA LEU A 140 -4.41 -1.14 1.42
C LEU A 140 -4.14 -1.32 2.90
N THR A 141 -5.07 -1.99 3.60
CA THR A 141 -4.85 -2.45 4.97
C THR A 141 -5.14 -3.94 5.03
N ALA A 142 -4.15 -4.72 5.44
CA ALA A 142 -4.31 -6.14 5.72
C ALA A 142 -4.54 -6.32 7.22
N VAL A 143 -5.70 -6.82 7.62
CA VAL A 143 -6.00 -7.26 8.99
C VAL A 143 -5.74 -8.77 9.03
N VAL A 144 -4.73 -9.16 9.81
CA VAL A 144 -4.13 -10.49 9.72
C VAL A 144 -4.27 -11.24 11.02
N THR A 145 -4.69 -12.51 10.93
CA THR A 145 -4.78 -13.38 12.11
C THR A 145 -3.40 -13.61 12.74
N VAL A 146 -3.41 -13.77 14.06
CA VAL A 146 -2.23 -14.08 14.88
C VAL A 146 -2.36 -15.41 15.60
N ALA A 147 -3.20 -16.31 15.07
CA ALA A 147 -3.50 -17.59 15.70
C ALA A 147 -2.63 -18.76 15.17
N ASP A 148 -1.79 -18.55 14.14
CA ASP A 148 -0.87 -19.57 13.59
C ASP A 148 0.07 -20.11 14.67
N ASP A 149 0.11 -21.44 14.82
CA ASP A 149 0.97 -22.17 15.74
C ASP A 149 1.86 -23.20 15.05
N GLY A 150 1.94 -23.13 13.72
CA GLY A 150 2.70 -24.08 12.91
C GLY A 150 4.20 -23.74 12.80
N GLY A 151 5.01 -24.74 12.63
CA GLY A 151 6.42 -24.65 12.23
C GLY A 151 7.28 -23.65 13.01
N SER A 152 7.91 -22.71 12.31
CA SER A 152 8.75 -21.65 12.91
C SER A 152 7.95 -20.70 13.79
N THR A 153 6.73 -20.38 13.39
CA THR A 153 5.84 -19.47 14.13
C THR A 153 5.51 -20.02 15.51
N GLY A 154 5.09 -21.30 15.57
CA GLY A 154 4.73 -21.96 16.82
C GLY A 154 5.89 -22.04 17.80
N ARG A 155 7.10 -22.37 17.34
CA ARG A 155 8.31 -22.41 18.18
C ARG A 155 8.62 -21.03 18.76
N ILE A 156 8.66 -19.97 17.94
CA ILE A 156 8.94 -18.61 18.38
C ILE A 156 7.90 -18.13 19.40
N ARG A 157 6.62 -18.43 19.16
CA ARG A 157 5.56 -18.12 20.14
C ARG A 157 5.77 -18.76 21.50
N GLN A 158 6.23 -20.02 21.52
CA GLN A 158 6.49 -20.75 22.76
C GLN A 158 7.72 -20.23 23.48
N ASP A 159 8.80 -19.95 22.74
CA ASP A 159 10.09 -19.54 23.30
C ASP A 159 10.09 -18.08 23.80
N LEU A 160 9.43 -17.17 23.07
CA LEU A 160 9.44 -15.72 23.36
C LEU A 160 8.10 -15.19 23.89
N ASP A 161 7.11 -16.04 24.01
CA ASP A 161 5.78 -15.67 24.54
C ASP A 161 5.14 -14.46 23.82
N ILE A 162 5.20 -14.43 22.47
CA ILE A 162 4.68 -13.36 21.60
C ILE A 162 3.52 -13.84 20.71
N ILE A 163 2.91 -12.90 19.97
CA ILE A 163 1.92 -13.24 18.93
C ILE A 163 2.58 -13.97 17.75
N ALA A 164 1.78 -14.62 16.90
CA ALA A 164 2.22 -15.33 15.72
C ALA A 164 2.77 -14.39 14.62
N PRO A 165 4.08 -14.39 14.30
CA PRO A 165 4.63 -13.46 13.31
C PRO A 165 4.53 -13.95 11.86
N GLY A 166 4.19 -15.23 11.61
CA GLY A 166 4.31 -15.87 10.31
C GLY A 166 3.48 -15.23 9.20
N ASP A 167 2.19 -15.06 9.44
CA ASP A 167 1.26 -14.47 8.47
C ASP A 167 1.49 -12.97 8.32
N LEU A 168 1.81 -12.27 9.41
CA LEU A 168 2.21 -10.86 9.39
C LEU A 168 3.41 -10.64 8.49
N ARG A 169 4.46 -11.46 8.65
CA ARG A 169 5.65 -11.42 7.79
C ARG A 169 5.29 -11.63 6.32
N ASN A 170 4.46 -12.64 6.01
CA ASN A 170 4.05 -12.91 4.62
C ASN A 170 3.36 -11.72 3.98
N CYS A 171 2.47 -11.03 4.73
CA CYS A 171 1.76 -9.85 4.26
C CYS A 171 2.70 -8.63 4.11
N LEU A 172 3.62 -8.42 5.06
CA LEU A 172 4.63 -7.35 4.98
C LEU A 172 5.51 -7.51 3.73
N VAL A 173 6.03 -8.72 3.50
CA VAL A 173 6.84 -9.04 2.29
C VAL A 173 6.01 -8.85 1.01
N ALA A 174 4.73 -9.24 1.01
CA ALA A 174 3.87 -9.06 -0.15
C ALA A 174 3.63 -7.59 -0.51
N LEU A 175 3.54 -6.73 0.48
CA LEU A 175 3.32 -5.28 0.31
C LEU A 175 4.63 -4.48 0.22
N ALA A 176 5.78 -5.08 0.46
CA ALA A 176 7.08 -4.42 0.34
C ALA A 176 7.31 -3.87 -1.06
N ASP A 177 7.96 -2.72 -1.15
CA ASP A 177 8.47 -2.20 -2.41
C ASP A 177 9.64 -3.07 -2.90
N LYS A 178 9.98 -3.00 -4.19
CA LYS A 178 10.98 -3.89 -4.85
C LYS A 178 12.39 -3.69 -4.27
N GLU A 179 12.65 -4.19 -3.09
CA GLU A 179 14.01 -4.35 -2.57
C GLU A 179 14.37 -5.84 -2.58
N GLY A 180 14.80 -6.34 -3.73
CA GLY A 180 15.01 -7.77 -3.98
C GLY A 180 15.86 -8.52 -2.95
N LEU A 181 16.80 -7.86 -2.26
CA LEU A 181 17.60 -8.46 -1.21
C LEU A 181 16.82 -8.56 0.12
N MET A 182 16.14 -7.50 0.54
CA MET A 182 15.36 -7.52 1.79
C MET A 182 14.19 -8.50 1.73
N GLU A 183 13.49 -8.57 0.59
CA GLU A 183 12.43 -9.57 0.40
C GLU A 183 12.99 -11.00 0.53
N LYS A 184 14.12 -11.29 -0.12
CA LYS A 184 14.80 -12.59 -0.01
C LYS A 184 15.26 -12.89 1.42
N LEU A 185 15.80 -11.87 2.14
CA LEU A 185 16.26 -12.03 3.50
C LEU A 185 15.08 -12.34 4.45
N PHE A 186 13.96 -11.62 4.34
CA PHE A 186 12.77 -11.89 5.15
C PHE A 186 12.13 -13.25 4.87
N ALA A 187 12.22 -13.72 3.63
CA ALA A 187 11.75 -15.06 3.24
C ALA A 187 12.77 -16.17 3.61
N HIS A 188 14.02 -15.81 3.90
CA HIS A 188 15.07 -16.78 4.17
C HIS A 188 14.74 -17.66 5.39
N ARG A 189 14.96 -18.97 5.24
CA ARG A 189 14.89 -19.95 6.33
C ARG A 189 16.27 -20.51 6.60
N PHE A 190 16.66 -20.50 7.87
CA PHE A 190 17.94 -21.03 8.29
C PHE A 190 17.98 -22.55 8.06
N GLY A 191 19.04 -23.01 7.38
CA GLY A 191 19.37 -24.42 7.22
C GLY A 191 20.29 -24.92 8.33
N GLY A 192 20.71 -26.20 8.22
CA GLY A 192 21.65 -26.82 9.19
C GLY A 192 20.95 -27.69 10.23
N SER A 193 21.63 -27.98 11.34
CA SER A 193 21.15 -28.87 12.43
C SER A 193 21.03 -28.19 13.80
N GLY A 194 21.25 -26.89 13.87
CA GLY A 194 21.19 -26.13 15.13
C GLY A 194 19.78 -25.62 15.46
N ASN A 195 19.63 -24.91 16.59
CA ASN A 195 18.34 -24.41 17.09
C ASN A 195 17.64 -23.43 16.13
N LEU A 196 18.38 -22.75 15.25
CA LEU A 196 17.81 -21.84 14.26
C LEU A 196 17.26 -22.58 13.02
N THR A 197 17.49 -23.88 12.89
CA THR A 197 17.05 -24.65 11.72
C THR A 197 15.55 -24.53 11.47
N GLY A 198 15.17 -24.14 10.24
CA GLY A 198 13.79 -23.97 9.82
C GLY A 198 13.14 -22.66 10.31
N HIS A 199 13.78 -21.85 11.16
CA HIS A 199 13.29 -20.52 11.50
C HIS A 199 13.44 -19.58 10.29
N SER A 200 12.46 -18.70 10.13
CA SER A 200 12.52 -17.63 9.14
C SER A 200 13.20 -16.41 9.76
N PHE A 201 14.15 -15.81 9.04
CA PHE A 201 14.76 -14.54 9.47
C PHE A 201 13.68 -13.47 9.76
N GLY A 202 12.70 -13.32 8.87
CA GLY A 202 11.65 -12.31 9.06
C GLY A 202 10.80 -12.55 10.30
N ASN A 203 10.55 -13.81 10.70
CA ASN A 203 9.85 -14.11 11.95
C ASN A 203 10.69 -13.70 13.17
N LEU A 204 11.99 -13.99 13.15
CA LEU A 204 12.91 -13.59 14.23
C LEU A 204 13.08 -12.08 14.29
N PHE A 205 13.11 -11.40 13.14
CA PHE A 205 13.20 -9.94 13.08
C PHE A 205 11.98 -9.26 13.71
N ILE A 206 10.77 -9.74 13.37
CA ILE A 206 9.53 -9.22 13.97
C ILE A 206 9.52 -9.49 15.48
N ALA A 207 9.89 -10.70 15.89
CA ALA A 207 9.98 -11.08 17.29
C ALA A 207 10.91 -10.14 18.08
N ALA A 208 12.12 -9.91 17.56
CA ALA A 208 13.08 -9.01 18.16
C ALA A 208 12.56 -7.56 18.28
N LEU A 209 11.83 -7.07 17.25
CA LEU A 209 11.23 -5.74 17.33
C LEU A 209 10.11 -5.66 18.37
N ILE A 210 9.30 -6.70 18.52
CA ILE A 210 8.28 -6.75 19.57
C ILE A 210 8.93 -6.70 20.95
N GLU A 211 10.04 -7.42 21.17
CA GLU A 211 10.77 -7.37 22.45
C GLU A 211 11.41 -6.00 22.72
N VAL A 212 12.00 -5.37 21.70
CA VAL A 212 12.69 -4.08 21.83
C VAL A 212 11.71 -2.93 22.06
N LEU A 213 10.58 -2.92 21.35
CA LEU A 213 9.60 -1.84 21.40
C LEU A 213 8.51 -2.06 22.46
N GLY A 214 8.28 -3.31 22.86
CA GLY A 214 7.26 -3.67 23.84
C GLY A 214 5.81 -3.55 23.35
N ASP A 215 5.61 -3.12 22.09
CA ASP A 215 4.31 -2.95 21.45
C ASP A 215 4.30 -3.58 20.07
N VAL A 216 3.24 -4.35 19.79
CA VAL A 216 3.11 -5.10 18.55
C VAL A 216 2.82 -4.19 17.36
N GLU A 217 1.99 -3.17 17.52
CA GLU A 217 1.62 -2.25 16.45
C GLU A 217 2.82 -1.39 16.06
N GLU A 218 3.59 -0.92 17.05
CA GLU A 218 4.83 -0.18 16.82
C GLU A 218 5.88 -1.05 16.12
N ALA A 219 5.99 -2.32 16.47
CA ALA A 219 6.88 -3.27 15.80
C ALA A 219 6.49 -3.53 14.34
N MET A 220 5.18 -3.57 14.03
CA MET A 220 4.69 -3.69 12.65
C MET A 220 4.99 -2.43 11.84
N ASP A 221 4.80 -1.26 12.42
CA ASP A 221 5.13 0.01 11.79
C ASP A 221 6.63 0.16 11.52
N ALA A 222 7.48 -0.23 12.47
CA ALA A 222 8.94 -0.25 12.31
C ALA A 222 9.36 -1.21 11.19
N THR A 223 8.80 -2.44 11.18
CA THR A 223 9.06 -3.41 10.10
C THR A 223 8.61 -2.88 8.74
N SER A 224 7.45 -2.23 8.68
CA SER A 224 6.91 -1.62 7.46
C SER A 224 7.82 -0.53 6.90
N LYS A 225 8.45 0.27 7.78
CA LYS A 225 9.45 1.28 7.37
C LYS A 225 10.70 0.63 6.79
N VAL A 226 11.23 -0.43 7.42
CA VAL A 226 12.41 -1.16 6.96
C VAL A 226 12.18 -1.80 5.59
N LEU A 227 11.00 -2.38 5.37
CA LEU A 227 10.64 -3.03 4.10
C LEU A 227 10.04 -2.07 3.07
N ARG A 228 9.86 -0.78 3.40
CA ARG A 228 9.13 0.18 2.56
C ARG A 228 7.80 -0.38 2.08
N VAL A 229 7.00 -0.84 3.03
CA VAL A 229 5.68 -1.42 2.75
C VAL A 229 4.74 -0.38 2.18
N ARG A 230 4.01 -0.73 1.12
CA ARG A 230 2.94 0.09 0.54
C ARG A 230 1.59 -0.38 1.07
N GLY A 231 1.01 0.40 1.96
CA GLY A 231 -0.18 0.03 2.73
C GLY A 231 0.15 -0.24 4.19
N LYS A 232 -0.74 -0.94 4.89
CA LYS A 232 -0.59 -1.29 6.30
C LYS A 232 -0.83 -2.77 6.53
N VAL A 233 -0.10 -3.36 7.47
CA VAL A 233 -0.34 -4.73 7.98
C VAL A 233 -0.59 -4.61 9.46
N ILE A 234 -1.79 -4.96 9.90
CA ILE A 234 -2.25 -4.81 11.27
C ILE A 234 -2.66 -6.19 11.79
N PRO A 235 -2.14 -6.65 12.91
CA PRO A 235 -2.63 -7.86 13.57
C PRO A 235 -4.10 -7.70 13.97
N SER A 236 -4.90 -8.77 13.90
CA SER A 236 -6.30 -8.74 14.34
C SER A 236 -6.45 -8.45 15.84
N SER A 237 -5.45 -8.85 16.62
CA SER A 237 -5.35 -8.62 18.05
C SER A 237 -3.89 -8.53 18.47
N ALA A 238 -3.59 -7.82 19.55
CA ALA A 238 -2.30 -7.85 20.23
C ALA A 238 -2.19 -9.02 21.22
N GLU A 239 -3.29 -9.72 21.50
CA GLU A 239 -3.33 -10.84 22.42
C GLU A 239 -2.83 -12.13 21.74
N LYS A 240 -2.32 -13.05 22.53
CA LYS A 240 -1.80 -14.35 22.07
C LYS A 240 -2.95 -15.30 21.82
N LEU A 241 -3.50 -15.29 20.62
CA LEU A 241 -4.65 -16.09 20.29
C LEU A 241 -4.24 -17.55 20.02
N ARG A 242 -4.93 -18.50 20.66
CA ARG A 242 -4.92 -19.91 20.28
C ARG A 242 -6.25 -20.25 19.63
N LEU A 243 -6.20 -20.80 18.42
CA LEU A 243 -7.39 -21.24 17.72
C LEU A 243 -7.79 -22.64 18.18
N ASN A 244 -9.09 -22.82 18.43
CA ASN A 244 -9.70 -24.10 18.77
C ASN A 244 -10.90 -24.37 17.87
N ALA A 245 -11.16 -25.63 17.57
CA ALA A 245 -12.33 -26.05 16.81
C ALA A 245 -13.21 -26.99 17.63
N GLU A 246 -14.51 -26.71 17.70
CA GLU A 246 -15.53 -27.64 18.17
C GLU A 246 -16.00 -28.44 16.95
N MET A 247 -15.81 -29.75 17.01
CA MET A 247 -16.24 -30.69 15.98
C MET A 247 -17.73 -31.05 16.15
N THR A 248 -18.35 -31.57 15.11
CA THR A 248 -19.77 -31.98 15.17
C THR A 248 -20.02 -33.18 16.06
N ASP A 249 -19.01 -33.97 16.38
CA ASP A 249 -19.03 -35.10 17.31
C ASP A 249 -18.78 -34.67 18.77
N GLY A 250 -18.62 -33.37 19.03
CA GLY A 250 -18.40 -32.80 20.35
C GLY A 250 -16.94 -32.73 20.80
N ARG A 251 -15.97 -33.25 20.04
CA ARG A 251 -14.56 -33.11 20.39
C ARG A 251 -14.10 -31.66 20.22
N ILE A 252 -13.20 -31.23 21.09
CA ILE A 252 -12.48 -29.98 20.98
C ILE A 252 -11.07 -30.26 20.44
N VAL A 253 -10.70 -29.61 19.35
CA VAL A 253 -9.36 -29.67 18.76
C VAL A 253 -8.67 -28.36 19.06
N GLU A 254 -7.54 -28.42 19.73
CA GLU A 254 -6.77 -27.25 20.13
C GLU A 254 -5.56 -27.03 19.21
N GLY A 255 -5.40 -25.80 18.75
CA GLY A 255 -4.29 -25.40 17.87
C GLY A 255 -4.67 -25.39 16.39
N GLU A 256 -4.29 -24.31 15.73
CA GLU A 256 -4.56 -24.08 14.31
C GLU A 256 -4.02 -25.21 13.43
N SER A 257 -2.78 -25.61 13.67
CA SER A 257 -2.10 -26.64 12.89
C SER A 257 -2.70 -28.04 13.05
N GLN A 258 -3.47 -28.30 14.13
CA GLN A 258 -4.09 -29.60 14.39
C GLN A 258 -5.46 -29.75 13.74
N ILE A 259 -6.15 -28.65 13.46
CA ILE A 259 -7.52 -28.64 12.93
C ILE A 259 -7.64 -29.42 11.62
N PRO A 260 -6.79 -29.22 10.59
CA PRO A 260 -6.89 -29.97 9.34
C PRO A 260 -6.64 -31.49 9.50
N HIS A 261 -5.93 -31.87 10.56
CA HIS A 261 -5.57 -33.29 10.84
C HIS A 261 -6.56 -34.02 11.72
N ALA A 262 -7.55 -33.30 12.26
CA ALA A 262 -8.47 -33.86 13.26
C ALA A 262 -9.52 -34.85 12.68
N HIS A 263 -9.65 -34.93 11.37
CA HIS A 263 -10.65 -35.73 10.65
C HIS A 263 -12.05 -35.60 11.23
N GLY A 264 -12.93 -34.89 10.54
CA GLY A 264 -14.30 -34.67 10.97
C GLY A 264 -14.85 -33.34 10.46
N LYS A 265 -16.12 -33.07 10.75
CA LYS A 265 -16.74 -31.80 10.36
C LYS A 265 -16.63 -30.79 11.49
N ILE A 266 -16.15 -29.59 11.13
CA ILE A 266 -16.04 -28.47 12.08
C ILE A 266 -17.44 -27.86 12.28
N LYS A 267 -17.87 -27.75 13.53
CA LYS A 267 -19.11 -27.08 13.90
C LYS A 267 -18.92 -25.58 14.05
N ARG A 268 -17.88 -25.16 14.77
CA ARG A 268 -17.47 -23.76 14.96
C ARG A 268 -16.00 -23.67 15.35
N VAL A 269 -15.41 -22.51 15.20
CA VAL A 269 -14.11 -22.20 15.79
C VAL A 269 -14.24 -21.09 16.82
N PHE A 270 -13.31 -21.10 17.78
CA PHE A 270 -13.23 -20.08 18.83
C PHE A 270 -11.77 -19.92 19.26
N THR A 271 -11.47 -18.82 19.92
CA THR A 271 -10.11 -18.52 20.38
C THR A 271 -10.01 -18.63 21.90
N THR A 272 -8.79 -18.87 22.38
CA THR A 272 -8.40 -18.65 23.76
C THR A 272 -7.38 -17.52 23.78
N PRO A 273 -7.69 -16.37 24.44
CA PRO A 273 -8.90 -16.02 25.15
C PRO A 273 -10.15 -15.98 24.24
N GLU A 274 -11.35 -16.15 24.84
CA GLU A 274 -12.61 -16.31 24.08
C GLU A 274 -13.12 -14.99 23.47
N HIS A 275 -12.83 -13.86 24.07
CA HIS A 275 -13.23 -12.52 23.59
C HIS A 275 -12.01 -11.59 23.50
N PRO A 276 -11.09 -11.85 22.57
CA PRO A 276 -9.90 -11.02 22.43
C PRO A 276 -10.28 -9.62 21.93
N ARG A 277 -9.51 -8.61 22.35
CA ARG A 277 -9.67 -7.24 21.87
C ARG A 277 -8.98 -7.06 20.53
N ALA A 278 -9.64 -6.34 19.62
CA ALA A 278 -9.01 -5.93 18.38
C ALA A 278 -8.00 -4.81 18.62
N ILE A 279 -7.00 -4.71 17.76
CA ILE A 279 -6.19 -3.50 17.63
C ILE A 279 -7.07 -2.38 17.07
N GLN A 280 -7.07 -1.21 17.72
CA GLN A 280 -7.99 -0.11 17.40
C GLN A 280 -7.82 0.37 15.96
N SER A 281 -6.59 0.45 15.45
CA SER A 281 -6.32 0.85 14.06
C SER A 281 -6.90 -0.13 13.03
N ALA A 282 -7.07 -1.42 13.35
CA ALA A 282 -7.76 -2.37 12.49
C ALA A 282 -9.27 -2.07 12.42
N VAL A 283 -9.88 -1.76 13.56
CA VAL A 283 -11.30 -1.38 13.65
C VAL A 283 -11.56 -0.10 12.86
N ASP A 284 -10.70 0.90 13.02
CA ASP A 284 -10.84 2.18 12.33
C ASP A 284 -10.64 2.04 10.81
N ALA A 285 -9.66 1.24 10.39
CA ALA A 285 -9.46 0.93 8.97
C ALA A 285 -10.71 0.26 8.35
N ILE A 286 -11.35 -0.69 9.06
CA ILE A 286 -12.58 -1.35 8.59
C ILE A 286 -13.74 -0.36 8.49
N ARG A 287 -13.87 0.57 9.42
CA ARG A 287 -14.93 1.61 9.40
C ARG A 287 -14.77 2.59 8.25
N GLU A 288 -13.52 2.93 7.92
CA GLU A 288 -13.18 3.90 6.86
C GLU A 288 -13.04 3.26 5.48
N ALA A 289 -13.18 1.94 5.37
CA ALA A 289 -12.96 1.22 4.12
C ALA A 289 -13.99 1.58 3.04
N ASP A 290 -13.54 1.70 1.79
CA ASP A 290 -14.39 1.75 0.60
C ASP A 290 -14.79 0.34 0.15
N ALA A 291 -13.99 -0.69 0.49
CA ALA A 291 -14.30 -2.10 0.28
C ALA A 291 -13.63 -2.98 1.35
N ILE A 292 -14.33 -4.01 1.79
CA ILE A 292 -13.82 -5.02 2.72
C ILE A 292 -13.78 -6.35 2.01
N VAL A 293 -12.62 -7.01 2.03
CA VAL A 293 -12.40 -8.30 1.38
C VAL A 293 -12.06 -9.34 2.45
N LEU A 294 -12.79 -10.45 2.47
CA LEU A 294 -12.53 -11.61 3.31
C LEU A 294 -11.80 -12.68 2.48
N GLY A 295 -10.60 -13.06 2.90
CA GLY A 295 -9.77 -14.03 2.18
C GLY A 295 -8.97 -13.41 1.02
N PRO A 296 -8.43 -14.24 0.09
CA PRO A 296 -8.49 -15.70 0.08
C PRO A 296 -7.66 -16.35 1.19
N GLY A 297 -7.97 -17.58 1.50
CA GLY A 297 -7.27 -18.37 2.52
C GLY A 297 -8.15 -19.49 3.06
N SER A 298 -7.59 -20.32 3.93
CA SER A 298 -8.34 -21.37 4.63
C SER A 298 -9.52 -20.78 5.41
N LEU A 299 -10.69 -21.37 5.22
CA LEU A 299 -11.92 -20.82 5.81
C LEU A 299 -11.82 -20.76 7.33
N TYR A 300 -11.50 -21.90 7.96
CA TYR A 300 -11.51 -22.06 9.41
C TYR A 300 -10.21 -21.63 10.09
N THR A 301 -9.08 -21.73 9.41
CA THR A 301 -7.76 -21.46 10.01
C THR A 301 -7.17 -20.10 9.65
N SER A 302 -7.62 -19.47 8.54
CA SER A 302 -7.07 -18.15 8.12
C SER A 302 -8.11 -17.02 8.19
N ILE A 303 -9.38 -17.28 7.84
CA ILE A 303 -10.40 -16.23 7.76
C ILE A 303 -11.17 -16.12 9.08
N MET A 304 -11.73 -17.23 9.55
CA MET A 304 -12.56 -17.24 10.75
C MET A 304 -11.87 -16.82 12.06
N PRO A 305 -10.57 -17.03 12.27
CA PRO A 305 -9.91 -16.53 13.47
C PRO A 305 -10.03 -15.02 13.65
N ASN A 306 -10.05 -14.25 12.54
CA ASN A 306 -10.31 -12.81 12.60
C ASN A 306 -11.76 -12.51 13.00
N LEU A 307 -12.70 -13.39 12.66
CA LEU A 307 -14.11 -13.28 13.04
C LEU A 307 -14.39 -13.85 14.46
N CYS A 308 -13.38 -14.38 15.13
CA CYS A 308 -13.45 -14.67 16.58
C CYS A 308 -13.16 -13.42 17.42
N VAL A 309 -12.70 -12.31 16.82
CA VAL A 309 -12.46 -11.03 17.48
C VAL A 309 -13.74 -10.19 17.40
N PRO A 310 -14.47 -9.95 18.52
CA PRO A 310 -15.80 -9.34 18.49
C PRO A 310 -15.83 -7.94 17.88
N ASP A 311 -14.82 -7.11 18.16
CA ASP A 311 -14.73 -5.75 17.65
C ASP A 311 -14.57 -5.71 16.11
N ILE A 312 -13.81 -6.66 15.53
CA ILE A 312 -13.66 -6.81 14.09
C ILE A 312 -15.00 -7.20 13.46
N VAL A 313 -15.68 -8.19 14.02
CA VAL A 313 -17.01 -8.61 13.53
C VAL A 313 -17.99 -7.46 13.56
N GLN A 314 -18.04 -6.70 14.66
CA GLN A 314 -18.92 -5.55 14.79
C GLN A 314 -18.57 -4.48 13.75
N ALA A 315 -17.30 -4.15 13.57
CA ALA A 315 -16.87 -3.17 12.60
C ALA A 315 -17.24 -3.58 11.15
N VAL A 316 -17.01 -4.86 10.80
CA VAL A 316 -17.39 -5.40 9.48
C VAL A 316 -18.93 -5.35 9.29
N ARG A 317 -19.71 -5.73 10.30
CA ARG A 317 -21.18 -5.73 10.20
C ARG A 317 -21.76 -4.34 10.04
N THR A 318 -21.23 -3.35 10.77
CA THR A 318 -21.73 -1.97 10.77
C THR A 318 -21.20 -1.13 9.62
N SER A 319 -20.10 -1.53 8.97
CA SER A 319 -19.56 -0.83 7.81
C SER A 319 -20.55 -0.80 6.65
N LYS A 320 -20.62 0.32 5.94
CA LYS A 320 -21.41 0.49 4.71
C LYS A 320 -20.68 -0.01 3.45
N ALA A 321 -19.38 -0.28 3.55
CA ALA A 321 -18.57 -0.77 2.46
C ALA A 321 -19.08 -2.13 1.94
N PRO A 322 -19.00 -2.41 0.63
CA PRO A 322 -19.27 -3.74 0.10
C PRO A 322 -18.32 -4.77 0.73
N LYS A 323 -18.89 -5.90 1.15
CA LYS A 323 -18.16 -7.03 1.72
C LYS A 323 -18.03 -8.09 0.63
N ILE A 324 -16.80 -8.41 0.26
CA ILE A 324 -16.46 -9.34 -0.80
C ILE A 324 -15.77 -10.55 -0.16
N TYR A 325 -16.31 -11.73 -0.37
CA TYR A 325 -15.64 -12.96 0.03
C TYR A 325 -14.98 -13.61 -1.19
N ILE A 326 -13.70 -13.92 -1.08
CA ILE A 326 -12.97 -14.65 -2.11
C ILE A 326 -12.89 -16.11 -1.69
N CYS A 327 -13.78 -16.92 -2.29
CA CYS A 327 -13.82 -18.34 -2.04
C CYS A 327 -12.66 -19.05 -2.71
N ASN A 328 -12.07 -20.04 -2.02
CA ASN A 328 -11.08 -20.92 -2.59
C ASN A 328 -11.67 -21.70 -3.78
N VAL A 329 -10.85 -21.91 -4.82
CA VAL A 329 -11.26 -22.65 -6.02
C VAL A 329 -11.47 -24.13 -5.73
N MET A 330 -10.73 -24.67 -4.73
CA MET A 330 -10.81 -26.06 -4.31
C MET A 330 -11.17 -26.13 -2.83
N THR A 331 -11.86 -27.21 -2.46
CA THR A 331 -12.07 -27.57 -1.04
C THR A 331 -10.74 -27.94 -0.39
N GLN A 332 -10.65 -27.73 0.90
CA GLN A 332 -9.45 -28.03 1.67
C GLN A 332 -9.71 -29.26 2.54
N PRO A 333 -8.94 -30.37 2.31
CA PRO A 333 -9.09 -31.58 3.09
C PRO A 333 -8.95 -31.34 4.59
N GLY A 334 -9.87 -31.90 5.37
CA GLY A 334 -9.91 -31.76 6.83
C GLY A 334 -10.54 -30.46 7.34
N GLU A 335 -10.86 -29.49 6.44
CA GLU A 335 -11.54 -28.25 6.82
C GLU A 335 -12.88 -28.06 6.10
N THR A 336 -12.87 -28.15 4.77
CA THR A 336 -14.03 -27.80 3.93
C THR A 336 -14.39 -28.92 2.95
N ASP A 337 -14.23 -30.17 3.38
CA ASP A 337 -14.60 -31.31 2.58
C ASP A 337 -16.07 -31.22 2.16
N ASP A 338 -16.32 -31.41 0.85
CA ASP A 338 -17.65 -31.34 0.22
C ASP A 338 -18.38 -29.99 0.31
N TYR A 339 -17.69 -28.92 0.72
CA TYR A 339 -18.32 -27.59 0.80
C TYR A 339 -18.60 -27.00 -0.57
N THR A 340 -19.81 -26.52 -0.73
CA THR A 340 -20.16 -25.59 -1.80
C THR A 340 -19.81 -24.15 -1.40
N VAL A 341 -19.82 -23.21 -2.36
CA VAL A 341 -19.67 -21.77 -2.07
C VAL A 341 -20.71 -21.30 -1.06
N SER A 342 -21.94 -21.82 -1.16
CA SER A 342 -23.03 -21.51 -0.21
C SER A 342 -22.73 -21.97 1.20
N ASP A 343 -22.03 -23.10 1.37
CA ASP A 343 -21.60 -23.60 2.68
C ASP A 343 -20.56 -22.70 3.33
N HIS A 344 -19.60 -22.22 2.55
CA HIS A 344 -18.62 -21.25 3.02
C HIS A 344 -19.30 -19.98 3.54
N ILE A 345 -20.24 -19.43 2.78
CA ILE A 345 -20.97 -18.21 3.18
C ILE A 345 -21.81 -18.45 4.43
N ARG A 346 -22.49 -19.60 4.51
CA ARG A 346 -23.25 -19.98 5.71
C ARG A 346 -22.36 -20.09 6.93
N ALA A 347 -21.19 -20.68 6.78
CA ALA A 347 -20.21 -20.81 7.86
C ALA A 347 -19.69 -19.45 8.33
N ILE A 348 -19.32 -18.54 7.40
CA ILE A 348 -18.90 -17.16 7.72
C ILE A 348 -20.01 -16.40 8.45
N ASN A 349 -21.22 -16.42 7.94
CA ASN A 349 -22.36 -15.70 8.53
C ASN A 349 -22.73 -16.27 9.92
N ARG A 350 -22.60 -17.59 10.13
CA ARG A 350 -22.80 -18.24 11.42
C ARG A 350 -21.75 -17.81 12.42
N GLN A 351 -20.47 -17.83 12.03
CA GLN A 351 -19.36 -17.41 12.89
C GLN A 351 -19.48 -15.95 13.30
N ALA A 352 -19.89 -15.09 12.38
CA ALA A 352 -20.11 -13.66 12.65
C ALA A 352 -21.40 -13.34 13.42
N GLY A 353 -22.20 -14.35 13.80
CA GLY A 353 -23.46 -14.14 14.52
C GLY A 353 -24.53 -13.38 13.71
N GLY A 354 -24.44 -13.38 12.37
CA GLY A 354 -25.40 -12.73 11.47
C GLY A 354 -24.85 -12.51 10.08
N LYS A 355 -25.70 -11.96 9.20
CA LYS A 355 -25.36 -11.78 7.80
C LYS A 355 -24.24 -10.73 7.60
N VAL A 356 -23.09 -11.18 7.19
CA VAL A 356 -21.93 -10.35 6.79
C VAL A 356 -21.80 -10.35 5.27
N ILE A 357 -21.87 -11.53 4.64
CA ILE A 357 -21.84 -11.68 3.21
C ILE A 357 -23.28 -11.84 2.70
N GLY A 358 -23.74 -10.87 1.91
CA GLY A 358 -25.13 -10.80 1.47
C GLY A 358 -25.39 -11.20 0.03
N GLN A 359 -24.38 -11.12 -0.82
CA GLN A 359 -24.51 -11.41 -2.25
C GLN A 359 -23.39 -12.34 -2.71
N ILE A 360 -23.75 -13.29 -3.59
CA ILE A 360 -22.79 -14.15 -4.28
C ILE A 360 -22.68 -13.59 -5.70
N GLY A 361 -21.53 -13.02 -6.04
CA GLY A 361 -21.19 -12.68 -7.40
C GLY A 361 -20.86 -13.96 -8.19
N ARG A 362 -21.48 -14.16 -9.36
CA ARG A 362 -20.97 -15.13 -10.34
C ARG A 362 -19.92 -14.39 -11.16
N ALA A 363 -18.67 -14.85 -11.13
CA ALA A 363 -17.72 -14.52 -12.15
C ALA A 363 -18.22 -15.19 -13.45
N HIS A 364 -18.59 -14.42 -14.46
CA HIS A 364 -18.69 -14.94 -15.81
C HIS A 364 -17.25 -15.15 -16.31
N VAL A 365 -16.87 -16.40 -16.50
CA VAL A 365 -15.66 -16.81 -17.21
C VAL A 365 -15.95 -16.66 -18.71
#